data_24acbbb80bfcbfb01a60fb9c2e0a36e1
#
_entry.id   24acbbb80bfcbfb01a60fb9c2e0a36e1
#
_cell.length_a   1.000
_cell.length_b   1.000
_cell.length_c   1.000
_cell.angle_alpha   90.00
_cell.angle_beta   90.00
_cell.angle_gamma   90.00
#
_symmetry.space_group_name_H-M   'P 1'
#
loop_
_entity.id
_entity.type
_entity.pdbx_description
1 polymer ?
#
loop_
_entity_poly.entity_id
_entity_poly.type
_entity_poly.pdbx_seq_one_letter_code
_entity_poly.pdbx_strand_id
1 'polypeptide(L)'
;MASLADMRDAATKEAIQKYGLKPCPYRTGKVLGQGSYSVVKEAVHIETGQKFAAKIINKRLMSGREKLVRNEIMSLRKISAGHKSILTLVDFFETTNSLYLITDMAYGGELFDRICSKGSYYESDAINIIRSVTSAVLYLHRHGVVHRDLKPENLLFRTPDDNDDLLIADFGLASIIDDDKFHILKTTCGTPSYMAPEIFHKTGHGKPVDIWAIGVITYFLLCGYTPFDRESSPEEVRAILSADYDFEPEEYWGHISANAKDFIEQTLVVDPEKRLTAEQCLRHPFLFESEQNLFESEKNLLPSLKSNLSIRRQSISDPAVTYIKRLTDGTIMDGKFTESPETLKSPGSSGGPMELPFLVG
;
A
#
# COMPACT_ATOMS: atom_id res chain seq x y z
N MET A 1 -44.90 -17.65 4.18
CA MET A 1 -44.17 -17.06 3.05
C MET A 1 -42.69 -17.12 3.42
N ALA A 2 -41.86 -17.78 2.62
CA ALA A 2 -40.40 -17.82 2.83
C ALA A 2 -39.86 -16.40 2.75
N SER A 3 -38.89 -16.05 3.61
CA SER A 3 -38.23 -14.73 3.57
C SER A 3 -37.37 -14.60 2.30
N LEU A 4 -37.09 -13.37 1.87
CA LEU A 4 -36.15 -13.12 0.76
C LEU A 4 -34.79 -13.77 1.01
N ALA A 5 -34.37 -13.88 2.28
CA ALA A 5 -33.14 -14.58 2.68
C ALA A 5 -33.23 -16.07 2.42
N ASP A 6 -34.36 -16.71 2.77
CA ASP A 6 -34.61 -18.16 2.55
C ASP A 6 -34.65 -18.50 1.05
N MET A 7 -35.23 -17.61 0.23
CA MET A 7 -35.25 -17.78 -1.24
C MET A 7 -33.88 -17.63 -1.88
N ARG A 8 -33.04 -16.70 -1.40
CA ARG A 8 -31.65 -16.55 -1.85
C ARG A 8 -30.81 -17.78 -1.48
N ASP A 9 -31.00 -18.30 -0.27
CA ASP A 9 -30.27 -19.48 0.21
C ASP A 9 -30.66 -20.73 -0.61
N ALA A 10 -31.95 -20.90 -0.98
CA ALA A 10 -32.44 -21.99 -1.81
C ALA A 10 -31.85 -21.90 -3.25
N ALA A 11 -31.90 -20.74 -3.88
CA ALA A 11 -31.35 -20.53 -5.22
C ALA A 11 -29.82 -20.75 -5.25
N THR A 12 -29.11 -20.34 -4.19
CA THR A 12 -27.66 -20.58 -4.04
C THR A 12 -27.37 -22.07 -3.91
N LYS A 13 -28.14 -22.83 -3.09
CA LYS A 13 -27.98 -24.26 -2.93
C LYS A 13 -28.24 -25.00 -4.23
N GLU A 14 -29.27 -24.60 -4.99
CA GLU A 14 -29.59 -25.18 -6.29
C GLU A 14 -28.50 -24.95 -7.33
N ALA A 15 -27.92 -23.72 -7.39
CA ALA A 15 -26.81 -23.39 -8.26
C ALA A 15 -25.55 -24.19 -7.89
N ILE A 16 -25.23 -24.33 -6.60
CA ILE A 16 -24.12 -25.14 -6.10
C ILE A 16 -24.26 -26.59 -6.55
N GLN A 17 -25.46 -27.17 -6.38
CA GLN A 17 -25.73 -28.55 -6.75
C GLN A 17 -25.70 -28.79 -8.25
N LYS A 18 -26.19 -27.82 -9.05
CA LYS A 18 -26.29 -27.93 -10.51
C LYS A 18 -24.95 -27.71 -11.20
N TYR A 19 -24.09 -26.83 -10.69
CA TYR A 19 -22.86 -26.42 -11.35
C TYR A 19 -21.58 -26.86 -10.62
N GLY A 20 -21.67 -27.60 -9.52
CA GLY A 20 -20.54 -28.07 -8.71
C GLY A 20 -19.73 -26.91 -8.08
N LEU A 21 -20.35 -25.74 -7.93
CA LEU A 21 -19.71 -24.55 -7.42
C LEU A 21 -19.56 -24.64 -5.90
N LYS A 22 -18.44 -24.16 -5.37
CA LYS A 22 -18.26 -24.05 -3.91
C LYS A 22 -18.76 -22.68 -3.45
N PRO A 23 -19.55 -22.63 -2.34
CA PRO A 23 -19.94 -21.33 -1.79
C PRO A 23 -18.73 -20.58 -1.30
N CYS A 24 -18.76 -19.25 -1.44
CA CYS A 24 -17.70 -18.41 -0.89
C CYS A 24 -17.70 -18.54 0.65
N PRO A 25 -16.55 -18.90 1.26
CA PRO A 25 -16.48 -19.09 2.70
C PRO A 25 -16.44 -17.77 3.49
N TYR A 26 -16.47 -16.63 2.81
CA TYR A 26 -16.33 -15.31 3.42
C TYR A 26 -17.57 -14.44 3.21
N ARG A 27 -17.94 -13.68 4.23
CA ARG A 27 -18.93 -12.60 4.16
C ARG A 27 -18.21 -11.26 4.31
N THR A 28 -18.39 -10.35 3.35
CA THR A 28 -17.83 -9.00 3.40
C THR A 28 -18.62 -8.11 4.37
N GLY A 29 -17.89 -7.29 5.13
CA GLY A 29 -18.40 -6.33 6.11
C GLY A 29 -18.15 -4.88 5.70
N LYS A 30 -17.78 -4.06 6.70
CA LYS A 30 -17.51 -2.62 6.52
C LYS A 30 -16.31 -2.37 5.62
N VAL A 31 -16.31 -1.20 4.96
CA VAL A 31 -15.14 -0.69 4.23
C VAL A 31 -14.06 -0.30 5.24
N LEU A 32 -12.84 -0.77 5.01
CA LEU A 32 -11.65 -0.45 5.81
C LEU A 32 -10.79 0.60 5.12
N GLY A 33 -10.76 0.60 3.77
CA GLY A 33 -10.01 1.55 2.98
C GLY A 33 -10.48 1.55 1.53
N GLN A 34 -10.19 2.62 0.81
CA GLN A 34 -10.51 2.76 -0.61
C GLN A 34 -9.31 3.37 -1.32
N GLY A 35 -8.80 2.64 -2.31
CA GLY A 35 -7.77 3.11 -3.23
C GLY A 35 -8.33 3.35 -4.62
N SER A 36 -7.49 3.88 -5.52
CA SER A 36 -7.88 4.23 -6.90
C SER A 36 -8.37 3.02 -7.72
N TYR A 37 -7.95 1.80 -7.39
CA TYR A 37 -8.26 0.57 -8.16
C TYR A 37 -8.87 -0.54 -7.35
N SER A 38 -8.94 -0.36 -6.05
CA SER A 38 -9.38 -1.40 -5.14
C SER A 38 -10.12 -0.82 -3.94
N VAL A 39 -10.98 -1.65 -3.37
CA VAL A 39 -11.64 -1.37 -2.09
C VAL A 39 -11.22 -2.47 -1.13
N VAL A 40 -10.82 -2.10 0.08
CA VAL A 40 -10.54 -3.05 1.16
C VAL A 40 -11.74 -3.09 2.10
N LYS A 41 -12.27 -4.29 2.34
CA LYS A 41 -13.40 -4.52 3.25
C LYS A 41 -13.02 -5.53 4.32
N GLU A 42 -13.68 -5.45 5.47
CA GLU A 42 -13.66 -6.55 6.43
C GLU A 42 -14.26 -7.79 5.76
N ALA A 43 -13.66 -8.96 5.97
CA ALA A 43 -14.21 -10.25 5.56
C ALA A 43 -14.25 -11.17 6.78
N VAL A 44 -15.39 -11.84 6.98
CA VAL A 44 -15.57 -12.78 8.08
C VAL A 44 -15.72 -14.17 7.49
N HIS A 45 -14.86 -15.09 7.90
CA HIS A 45 -15.00 -16.50 7.51
C HIS A 45 -16.25 -17.08 8.17
N ILE A 46 -17.16 -17.61 7.36
CA ILE A 46 -18.54 -17.95 7.79
C ILE A 46 -18.54 -19.03 8.87
N GLU A 47 -17.70 -20.06 8.75
CA GLU A 47 -17.67 -21.19 9.68
C GLU A 47 -16.94 -20.88 10.99
N THR A 48 -15.82 -20.16 10.91
CA THR A 48 -14.95 -19.91 12.08
C THR A 48 -15.22 -18.60 12.78
N GLY A 49 -15.91 -17.66 12.12
CA GLY A 49 -16.08 -16.29 12.62
C GLY A 49 -14.80 -15.44 12.60
N GLN A 50 -13.67 -15.98 12.12
CA GLN A 50 -12.42 -15.27 12.04
C GLN A 50 -12.51 -14.09 11.06
N LYS A 51 -11.90 -12.96 11.44
CA LYS A 51 -11.88 -11.73 10.64
C LYS A 51 -10.60 -11.63 9.82
N PHE A 52 -10.77 -11.17 8.60
CA PHE A 52 -9.74 -10.94 7.59
C PHE A 52 -9.98 -9.59 6.89
N ALA A 53 -9.02 -9.14 6.10
CA ALA A 53 -9.21 -8.07 5.14
C ALA A 53 -9.38 -8.66 3.73
N ALA A 54 -10.37 -8.14 2.99
CA ALA A 54 -10.60 -8.50 1.59
C ALA A 54 -10.28 -7.31 0.70
N LYS A 55 -9.19 -7.38 -0.06
CA LYS A 55 -8.88 -6.41 -1.11
C LYS A 55 -9.58 -6.82 -2.39
N ILE A 56 -10.46 -5.96 -2.89
CA ILE A 56 -11.33 -6.21 -4.05
C ILE A 56 -10.82 -5.38 -5.22
N ILE A 57 -10.38 -6.03 -6.27
CA ILE A 57 -9.76 -5.41 -7.46
C ILE A 57 -10.65 -5.65 -8.68
N ASN A 58 -10.89 -4.63 -9.50
CA ASN A 58 -11.67 -4.77 -10.72
C ASN A 58 -10.90 -5.55 -11.80
N LYS A 59 -11.47 -6.63 -12.32
CA LYS A 59 -10.83 -7.51 -13.32
C LYS A 59 -10.55 -6.82 -14.66
N ARG A 60 -11.23 -5.72 -14.97
CA ARG A 60 -10.93 -4.92 -16.18
C ARG A 60 -9.47 -4.45 -16.23
N LEU A 61 -8.83 -4.26 -15.08
CA LEU A 61 -7.41 -3.88 -14.96
C LEU A 61 -6.45 -5.00 -15.38
N MET A 62 -6.94 -6.24 -15.42
CA MET A 62 -6.15 -7.46 -15.66
C MET A 62 -6.55 -8.17 -16.96
N SER A 63 -7.35 -7.51 -17.81
CA SER A 63 -7.90 -8.10 -19.03
C SER A 63 -6.81 -8.64 -19.95
N GLY A 64 -6.92 -9.93 -20.32
CA GLY A 64 -5.95 -10.62 -21.17
C GLY A 64 -4.73 -11.21 -20.45
N ARG A 65 -4.62 -11.04 -19.13
CA ARG A 65 -3.50 -11.54 -18.29
C ARG A 65 -3.95 -12.41 -17.11
N GLU A 66 -5.21 -12.86 -17.12
CA GLU A 66 -5.84 -13.52 -15.96
C GLU A 66 -5.05 -14.74 -15.48
N LYS A 67 -4.49 -15.52 -16.43
CA LYS A 67 -3.69 -16.72 -16.09
C LYS A 67 -2.37 -16.37 -15.42
N LEU A 68 -1.70 -15.31 -15.88
CA LEU A 68 -0.44 -14.82 -15.28
C LEU A 68 -0.71 -14.32 -13.87
N VAL A 69 -1.77 -13.53 -13.70
CA VAL A 69 -2.22 -13.00 -12.41
C VAL A 69 -2.47 -14.13 -11.40
N ARG A 70 -3.19 -15.19 -11.80
CA ARG A 70 -3.45 -16.34 -10.92
C ARG A 70 -2.17 -17.04 -10.47
N ASN A 71 -1.24 -17.27 -11.40
CA ASN A 71 0.02 -17.95 -11.09
C ASN A 71 0.86 -17.14 -10.08
N GLU A 72 0.90 -15.82 -10.27
CA GLU A 72 1.61 -14.91 -9.38
C GLU A 72 0.96 -14.90 -7.97
N ILE A 73 -0.36 -14.78 -7.89
CA ILE A 73 -1.09 -14.83 -6.62
C ILE A 73 -0.84 -16.16 -5.89
N MET A 74 -0.82 -17.28 -6.60
CA MET A 74 -0.50 -18.57 -5.99
C MET A 74 0.92 -18.61 -5.42
N SER A 75 1.87 -18.00 -6.10
CA SER A 75 3.26 -17.86 -5.61
C SER A 75 3.32 -16.96 -4.38
N LEU A 76 2.66 -15.79 -4.43
CA LEU A 76 2.56 -14.85 -3.31
C LEU A 76 1.93 -15.50 -2.07
N ARG A 77 0.88 -16.30 -2.25
CA ARG A 77 0.24 -17.02 -1.15
C ARG A 77 1.21 -17.98 -0.45
N LYS A 78 2.07 -18.68 -1.21
CA LYS A 78 3.05 -19.61 -0.63
C LYS A 78 4.11 -18.91 0.19
N ILE A 79 4.58 -17.75 -0.26
CA ILE A 79 5.69 -17.04 0.39
C ILE A 79 5.24 -16.09 1.50
N SER A 80 4.02 -15.56 1.45
CA SER A 80 3.56 -14.54 2.41
C SER A 80 3.52 -15.01 3.86
N ALA A 81 3.34 -16.30 4.10
CA ALA A 81 3.38 -16.89 5.45
C ALA A 81 4.80 -17.15 6.00
N GLY A 82 5.85 -16.94 5.19
CA GLY A 82 7.22 -17.31 5.55
C GLY A 82 8.03 -16.22 6.26
N HIS A 83 7.46 -15.03 6.49
CA HIS A 83 8.14 -13.95 7.19
C HIS A 83 7.17 -13.14 8.06
N LYS A 84 7.56 -12.88 9.32
CA LYS A 84 6.70 -12.21 10.30
C LYS A 84 6.27 -10.79 9.91
N SER A 85 7.11 -10.07 9.17
CA SER A 85 6.86 -8.70 8.70
C SER A 85 6.23 -8.63 7.30
N ILE A 86 5.59 -9.70 6.84
CA ILE A 86 4.82 -9.73 5.60
C ILE A 86 3.35 -10.04 5.92
N LEU A 87 2.44 -9.24 5.38
CA LEU A 87 1.02 -9.49 5.53
C LEU A 87 0.63 -10.76 4.78
N THR A 88 0.12 -11.77 5.50
CA THR A 88 -0.16 -13.09 4.94
C THR A 88 -1.34 -13.04 3.98
N LEU A 89 -1.15 -13.52 2.76
CA LEU A 89 -2.23 -13.80 1.81
C LEU A 89 -2.81 -15.19 2.13
N VAL A 90 -3.96 -15.21 2.81
CA VAL A 90 -4.60 -16.44 3.31
C VAL A 90 -5.32 -17.17 2.17
N ASP A 91 -6.08 -16.42 1.36
CA ASP A 91 -6.90 -16.99 0.29
C ASP A 91 -7.12 -15.98 -0.83
N PHE A 92 -7.62 -16.47 -1.97
CA PHE A 92 -8.10 -15.61 -3.05
C PHE A 92 -9.21 -16.30 -3.82
N PHE A 93 -10.12 -15.53 -4.39
CA PHE A 93 -11.17 -16.00 -5.27
C PHE A 93 -11.59 -14.91 -6.26
N GLU A 94 -12.33 -15.32 -7.27
CA GLU A 94 -12.76 -14.44 -8.34
C GLU A 94 -14.27 -14.48 -8.52
N THR A 95 -14.83 -13.34 -8.91
CA THR A 95 -16.16 -13.22 -9.49
C THR A 95 -16.06 -12.82 -10.96
N THR A 96 -17.18 -12.65 -11.63
CA THR A 96 -17.21 -12.18 -13.02
C THR A 96 -16.44 -10.86 -13.20
N ASN A 97 -16.55 -9.93 -12.24
CA ASN A 97 -16.03 -8.56 -12.37
C ASN A 97 -14.86 -8.24 -11.43
N SER A 98 -14.60 -9.05 -10.42
CA SER A 98 -13.66 -8.72 -9.35
C SER A 98 -12.79 -9.89 -8.95
N LEU A 99 -11.54 -9.58 -8.57
CA LEU A 99 -10.62 -10.45 -7.87
C LEU A 99 -10.63 -10.06 -6.39
N TYR A 100 -10.73 -11.04 -5.53
CA TYR A 100 -10.70 -10.90 -4.07
C TYR A 100 -9.42 -11.52 -3.52
N LEU A 101 -8.66 -10.75 -2.79
CA LEU A 101 -7.47 -11.20 -2.05
C LEU A 101 -7.79 -11.12 -0.56
N ILE A 102 -7.74 -12.26 0.11
CA ILE A 102 -8.03 -12.37 1.55
C ILE A 102 -6.71 -12.41 2.30
N THR A 103 -6.49 -11.44 3.16
CA THR A 103 -5.26 -11.32 3.97
C THR A 103 -5.60 -11.32 5.45
N ASP A 104 -4.60 -11.57 6.28
CA ASP A 104 -4.70 -11.30 7.70
C ASP A 104 -5.13 -9.85 7.93
N MET A 105 -5.76 -9.59 9.09
CA MET A 105 -6.15 -8.26 9.49
C MET A 105 -4.99 -7.57 10.22
N ALA A 106 -4.65 -6.35 9.81
CA ALA A 106 -3.74 -5.47 10.53
C ALA A 106 -4.57 -4.50 11.40
N TYR A 107 -4.62 -4.75 12.70
CA TYR A 107 -5.43 -3.96 13.64
C TYR A 107 -4.68 -2.75 14.20
N GLY A 108 -3.35 -2.72 14.08
CA GLY A 108 -2.47 -1.71 14.67
C GLY A 108 -2.41 -0.39 13.90
N GLY A 109 -3.08 -0.31 12.73
CA GLY A 109 -3.13 0.90 11.90
C GLY A 109 -1.86 1.15 11.09
N GLU A 110 -1.78 2.31 10.47
CA GLU A 110 -0.68 2.73 9.61
C GLU A 110 0.52 3.21 10.44
N LEU A 111 1.72 3.09 9.84
CA LEU A 111 2.99 3.44 10.47
C LEU A 111 2.99 4.85 11.10
N PHE A 112 2.54 5.86 10.36
CA PHE A 112 2.61 7.25 10.85
C PHE A 112 1.57 7.57 11.91
N ASP A 113 0.39 7.03 11.84
CA ASP A 113 -0.62 7.22 12.88
C ASP A 113 -0.11 6.65 14.21
N ARG A 114 0.60 5.51 14.11
CA ARG A 114 1.24 4.88 15.26
C ARG A 114 2.38 5.73 15.83
N ILE A 115 3.31 6.21 14.99
CA ILE A 115 4.40 7.09 15.42
C ILE A 115 3.83 8.36 16.08
N CYS A 116 2.82 8.98 15.48
CA CYS A 116 2.20 10.19 16.01
C CYS A 116 1.44 9.97 17.33
N SER A 117 0.99 8.75 17.62
CA SER A 117 0.33 8.41 18.88
C SER A 117 1.30 8.20 20.05
N LYS A 118 2.60 7.98 19.75
CA LYS A 118 3.64 7.84 20.79
C LYS A 118 3.93 9.16 21.51
N GLY A 119 4.50 9.07 22.71
CA GLY A 119 4.99 10.22 23.48
C GLY A 119 6.35 10.74 23.00
N SER A 120 7.17 9.88 22.41
CA SER A 120 8.49 10.16 21.87
C SER A 120 8.81 9.25 20.69
N TYR A 121 9.76 9.67 19.86
CA TYR A 121 10.26 8.92 18.72
C TYR A 121 11.72 9.32 18.47
N TYR A 122 12.60 8.36 18.32
CA TYR A 122 14.04 8.52 18.22
C TYR A 122 14.59 7.89 16.95
N GLU A 123 15.87 8.17 16.62
CA GLU A 123 16.57 7.54 15.50
C GLU A 123 16.62 6.01 15.67
N SER A 124 16.76 5.52 16.89
CA SER A 124 16.68 4.08 17.23
C SER A 124 15.33 3.44 16.85
N ASP A 125 14.23 4.16 17.01
CA ASP A 125 12.91 3.69 16.55
C ASP A 125 12.89 3.57 15.01
N ALA A 126 13.46 4.56 14.29
CA ALA A 126 13.59 4.53 12.83
C ALA A 126 14.42 3.32 12.38
N ILE A 127 15.57 3.07 13.03
CA ILE A 127 16.42 1.91 12.77
C ILE A 127 15.64 0.61 12.87
N ASN A 128 14.85 0.42 13.92
CA ASN A 128 14.08 -0.80 14.14
C ASN A 128 13.00 -1.01 13.06
N ILE A 129 12.34 0.08 12.65
CA ILE A 129 11.36 0.05 11.56
C ILE A 129 12.05 -0.32 10.25
N ILE A 130 13.13 0.38 9.87
CA ILE A 130 13.84 0.15 8.60
C ILE A 130 14.50 -1.22 8.56
N ARG A 131 15.02 -1.71 9.69
CA ARG A 131 15.57 -3.07 9.79
C ARG A 131 14.48 -4.11 9.51
N SER A 132 13.29 -3.95 10.06
CA SER A 132 12.14 -4.85 9.85
C SER A 132 11.67 -4.83 8.39
N VAL A 133 11.54 -3.64 7.79
CA VAL A 133 11.18 -3.46 6.37
C VAL A 133 12.24 -4.11 5.48
N THR A 134 13.52 -3.81 5.70
CA THR A 134 14.63 -4.33 4.89
C THR A 134 14.75 -5.85 4.99
N SER A 135 14.51 -6.44 6.18
CA SER A 135 14.49 -7.88 6.38
C SER A 135 13.38 -8.56 5.57
N ALA A 136 12.18 -7.99 5.58
CA ALA A 136 11.06 -8.49 4.78
C ALA A 136 11.32 -8.35 3.27
N VAL A 137 11.89 -7.22 2.84
CA VAL A 137 12.28 -7.00 1.42
C VAL A 137 13.37 -7.99 1.00
N LEU A 138 14.37 -8.26 1.84
CA LEU A 138 15.37 -9.30 1.56
C LEU A 138 14.72 -10.68 1.37
N TYR A 139 13.76 -11.03 2.22
CA TYR A 139 13.02 -12.28 2.09
C TYR A 139 12.27 -12.35 0.75
N LEU A 140 11.52 -11.29 0.37
CA LEU A 140 10.83 -11.21 -0.92
C LEU A 140 11.80 -11.36 -2.10
N HIS A 141 12.92 -10.61 -2.07
CA HIS A 141 13.95 -10.62 -3.11
C HIS A 141 14.62 -11.99 -3.29
N ARG A 142 14.82 -12.74 -2.20
CA ARG A 142 15.33 -14.11 -2.24
C ARG A 142 14.36 -15.10 -2.89
N HIS A 143 13.05 -14.80 -2.84
CA HIS A 143 12.01 -15.59 -3.49
C HIS A 143 11.62 -15.07 -4.88
N GLY A 144 12.42 -14.13 -5.44
CA GLY A 144 12.19 -13.58 -6.78
C GLY A 144 11.04 -12.57 -6.87
N VAL A 145 10.52 -12.09 -5.74
CA VAL A 145 9.43 -11.10 -5.67
C VAL A 145 10.00 -9.72 -5.42
N VAL A 146 9.54 -8.73 -6.17
CA VAL A 146 9.82 -7.31 -6.01
C VAL A 146 8.52 -6.63 -5.58
N HIS A 147 8.58 -5.78 -4.55
CA HIS A 147 7.38 -5.13 -4.01
C HIS A 147 6.82 -4.05 -4.94
N ARG A 148 7.69 -3.13 -5.43
CA ARG A 148 7.43 -2.04 -6.39
C ARG A 148 6.52 -0.91 -5.92
N ASP A 149 5.90 -1.02 -4.75
CA ASP A 149 5.01 0.00 -4.18
C ASP A 149 5.25 0.17 -2.67
N LEU A 150 6.53 0.12 -2.25
CA LEU A 150 6.89 0.43 -0.87
C LEU A 150 6.65 1.90 -0.59
N LYS A 151 5.84 2.16 0.42
CA LYS A 151 5.52 3.49 0.94
C LYS A 151 4.90 3.33 2.33
N PRO A 152 4.85 4.39 3.13
CA PRO A 152 4.35 4.33 4.50
C PRO A 152 2.92 3.80 4.64
N GLU A 153 2.05 4.07 3.68
CA GLU A 153 0.66 3.60 3.66
C GLU A 153 0.55 2.08 3.55
N ASN A 154 1.59 1.42 3.03
CA ASN A 154 1.69 -0.04 2.93
C ASN A 154 2.45 -0.67 4.11
N LEU A 155 2.83 0.13 5.11
CA LEU A 155 3.48 -0.30 6.34
C LEU A 155 2.47 -0.24 7.48
N LEU A 156 2.00 -1.40 7.91
CA LEU A 156 0.93 -1.56 8.90
C LEU A 156 1.45 -2.27 10.14
N PHE A 157 0.80 -2.06 11.26
CA PHE A 157 1.06 -2.85 12.47
C PHE A 157 0.03 -3.97 12.64
N ARG A 158 0.48 -5.13 13.10
CA ARG A 158 -0.38 -6.31 13.29
C ARG A 158 -1.44 -6.05 14.35
N THR A 159 -1.03 -5.56 15.51
CA THR A 159 -1.93 -5.21 16.63
C THR A 159 -1.64 -3.79 17.14
N PRO A 160 -2.48 -3.24 18.03
CA PRO A 160 -2.22 -1.95 18.68
C PRO A 160 -1.07 -1.96 19.69
N ASP A 161 -0.48 -3.12 20.02
CA ASP A 161 0.56 -3.24 21.03
C ASP A 161 1.89 -2.63 20.59
N ASP A 162 2.62 -1.98 21.51
CA ASP A 162 3.84 -1.22 21.18
C ASP A 162 5.01 -2.06 20.66
N ASN A 163 5.06 -3.33 21.02
CA ASN A 163 6.13 -4.26 20.62
C ASN A 163 5.76 -5.12 19.41
N ASP A 164 4.72 -4.76 18.66
CA ASP A 164 4.22 -5.63 17.60
C ASP A 164 4.97 -5.48 16.28
N ASP A 165 4.91 -6.55 15.49
CA ASP A 165 5.58 -6.64 14.20
C ASP A 165 4.98 -5.68 13.18
N LEU A 166 5.84 -4.89 12.56
CA LEU A 166 5.50 -4.12 11.36
C LEU A 166 5.29 -5.09 10.19
N LEU A 167 4.21 -4.88 9.45
CA LEU A 167 3.80 -5.67 8.29
C LEU A 167 3.93 -4.86 7.01
N ILE A 168 4.55 -5.44 6.00
CA ILE A 168 4.47 -4.94 4.62
C ILE A 168 3.22 -5.52 3.97
N ALA A 169 2.33 -4.64 3.52
CA ALA A 169 1.12 -4.98 2.78
C ALA A 169 1.28 -4.71 1.28
N ASP A 170 0.40 -5.29 0.47
CA ASP A 170 0.28 -4.99 -0.97
C ASP A 170 1.50 -5.32 -1.85
N PHE A 171 2.34 -6.27 -1.43
CA PHE A 171 3.51 -6.70 -2.19
C PHE A 171 3.12 -7.50 -3.45
N GLY A 172 3.91 -7.33 -4.51
CA GLY A 172 3.84 -8.13 -5.75
C GLY A 172 2.66 -7.84 -6.68
N LEU A 173 1.64 -7.08 -6.26
CA LEU A 173 0.47 -6.79 -7.11
C LEU A 173 0.80 -5.83 -8.26
N ALA A 174 1.80 -4.99 -8.11
CA ALA A 174 2.24 -4.07 -9.15
C ALA A 174 2.86 -4.79 -10.37
N SER A 175 3.47 -5.97 -10.16
CA SER A 175 3.96 -6.82 -11.25
C SER A 175 2.85 -7.57 -12.00
N ILE A 176 1.70 -7.71 -11.36
CA ILE A 176 0.53 -8.43 -11.89
C ILE A 176 -0.30 -7.53 -12.80
N ILE A 177 -0.44 -6.27 -12.43
CA ILE A 177 -1.17 -5.24 -13.18
C ILE A 177 -0.19 -4.65 -14.20
N ASP A 178 -0.62 -4.52 -15.44
CA ASP A 178 0.17 -4.01 -16.57
C ASP A 178 1.03 -2.80 -16.14
N ASP A 179 2.36 -2.93 -16.22
CA ASP A 179 3.28 -1.88 -15.82
C ASP A 179 2.94 -0.54 -16.52
N ASP A 180 2.55 -0.56 -17.79
CA ASP A 180 2.18 0.65 -18.53
C ASP A 180 0.88 1.27 -18.03
N LYS A 181 -0.14 0.47 -17.74
CA LYS A 181 -1.41 0.97 -17.16
C LYS A 181 -1.24 1.43 -15.72
N PHE A 182 -0.44 0.70 -14.95
CA PHE A 182 -0.14 1.04 -13.57
C PHE A 182 0.67 2.35 -13.48
N HIS A 183 1.57 2.58 -14.44
CA HIS A 183 2.32 3.83 -14.59
C HIS A 183 1.43 5.01 -14.95
N ILE A 184 0.62 4.88 -16.01
CA ILE A 184 -0.31 5.93 -16.44
C ILE A 184 -1.24 6.31 -15.30
N LEU A 185 -1.68 5.31 -14.55
CA LEU A 185 -2.63 5.50 -13.45
C LEU A 185 -1.96 6.11 -12.20
N LYS A 186 -0.71 5.77 -11.87
CA LYS A 186 0.03 6.38 -10.75
C LYS A 186 0.50 7.80 -11.03
N THR A 187 0.94 8.09 -12.24
CA THR A 187 1.31 9.46 -12.63
C THR A 187 0.12 10.41 -12.62
N THR A 188 -1.11 9.87 -12.69
CA THR A 188 -2.35 10.67 -12.62
C THR A 188 -2.89 10.81 -11.20
N CYS A 189 -2.56 9.90 -10.27
CA CYS A 189 -3.26 9.74 -8.99
C CYS A 189 -2.38 9.61 -7.74
N GLY A 190 -1.03 9.68 -7.82
CA GLY A 190 -0.16 9.48 -6.65
C GLY A 190 1.09 10.35 -6.69
N THR A 191 1.57 10.74 -5.51
CA THR A 191 2.84 11.44 -5.34
C THR A 191 3.98 10.50 -5.76
N PRO A 192 4.83 10.86 -6.76
CA PRO A 192 5.91 10.01 -7.26
C PRO A 192 7.07 9.84 -6.28
N SER A 193 7.01 10.47 -5.11
CA SER A 193 8.10 10.65 -4.13
C SER A 193 8.87 9.39 -3.77
N TYR A 194 8.24 8.20 -3.84
CA TYR A 194 8.85 6.91 -3.49
C TYR A 194 9.35 6.12 -4.70
N MET A 195 9.11 6.61 -5.92
CA MET A 195 9.47 5.89 -7.15
C MET A 195 10.93 6.09 -7.49
N ALA A 196 11.62 5.01 -7.86
CA ALA A 196 12.99 5.05 -8.31
C ALA A 196 13.14 5.67 -9.73
N PRO A 197 14.29 6.31 -10.07
CA PRO A 197 14.52 6.95 -11.36
C PRO A 197 14.28 6.03 -12.56
N GLU A 198 14.70 4.77 -12.48
CA GLU A 198 14.55 3.78 -13.55
C GLU A 198 13.09 3.46 -13.88
N ILE A 199 12.16 3.73 -12.95
CA ILE A 199 10.73 3.57 -13.17
C ILE A 199 10.24 4.58 -14.21
N PHE A 200 10.75 5.80 -14.21
CA PHE A 200 10.40 6.84 -15.19
C PHE A 200 10.99 6.58 -16.57
N HIS A 201 12.16 5.92 -16.62
CA HIS A 201 12.84 5.58 -17.88
C HIS A 201 12.27 4.35 -18.58
N LYS A 202 11.37 3.58 -17.96
CA LYS A 202 10.78 2.34 -18.50
C LYS A 202 11.82 1.29 -18.92
N THR A 203 12.99 1.28 -18.29
CA THR A 203 14.10 0.38 -18.61
C THR A 203 14.04 -0.99 -17.94
N GLY A 204 12.92 -1.27 -17.26
CA GLY A 204 12.73 -2.48 -16.46
C GLY A 204 12.88 -2.18 -14.95
N HIS A 205 12.14 -2.92 -14.15
CA HIS A 205 12.03 -2.64 -12.70
C HIS A 205 12.39 -3.91 -11.94
N GLY A 206 13.62 -3.95 -11.43
CA GLY A 206 14.15 -5.03 -10.61
C GLY A 206 14.11 -4.71 -9.12
N LYS A 207 14.76 -5.58 -8.34
CA LYS A 207 14.93 -5.45 -6.89
C LYS A 207 15.41 -4.07 -6.40
N PRO A 208 16.27 -3.32 -7.14
CA PRO A 208 16.76 -2.01 -6.70
C PRO A 208 15.68 -0.96 -6.45
N VAL A 209 14.50 -1.05 -7.10
CA VAL A 209 13.43 -0.07 -6.87
C VAL A 209 12.92 -0.07 -5.43
N ASP A 210 12.90 -1.25 -4.78
CA ASP A 210 12.50 -1.37 -3.38
C ASP A 210 13.52 -0.74 -2.44
N ILE A 211 14.82 -0.81 -2.80
CA ILE A 211 15.90 -0.21 -2.01
C ILE A 211 15.85 1.32 -2.07
N TRP A 212 15.57 1.88 -3.24
CA TRP A 212 15.31 3.31 -3.37
C TRP A 212 14.16 3.75 -2.46
N ALA A 213 13.04 3.03 -2.50
CA ALA A 213 11.90 3.33 -1.64
C ALA A 213 12.23 3.24 -0.14
N ILE A 214 13.08 2.27 0.28
CA ILE A 214 13.62 2.20 1.64
C ILE A 214 14.41 3.45 1.99
N GLY A 215 15.26 3.97 1.09
CA GLY A 215 16.00 5.21 1.28
C GLY A 215 15.07 6.41 1.50
N VAL A 216 14.04 6.55 0.65
CA VAL A 216 13.04 7.62 0.79
C VAL A 216 12.27 7.50 2.10
N ILE A 217 11.86 6.28 2.49
CA ILE A 217 11.16 6.03 3.77
C ILE A 217 12.09 6.36 4.94
N THR A 218 13.38 6.00 4.87
CA THR A 218 14.37 6.32 5.92
C THR A 218 14.50 7.83 6.09
N TYR A 219 14.70 8.57 4.99
CA TYR A 219 14.77 10.03 5.01
C TYR A 219 13.52 10.62 5.67
N PHE A 220 12.34 10.17 5.25
CA PHE A 220 11.07 10.64 5.78
C PHE A 220 10.89 10.33 7.28
N LEU A 221 11.29 9.16 7.74
CA LEU A 221 11.21 8.77 9.16
C LEU A 221 12.10 9.62 10.07
N LEU A 222 13.14 10.23 9.55
CA LEU A 222 14.08 11.04 10.32
C LEU A 222 13.69 12.51 10.39
N CYS A 223 13.01 13.07 9.37
CA CYS A 223 12.70 14.49 9.32
C CYS A 223 11.21 14.84 9.11
N GLY A 224 10.38 13.91 8.60
CA GLY A 224 8.94 14.09 8.41
C GLY A 224 8.53 14.66 7.05
N TYR A 225 9.45 14.80 6.10
CA TYR A 225 9.18 15.17 4.70
C TYR A 225 10.01 14.29 3.75
N THR A 226 9.63 14.23 2.47
CA THR A 226 10.31 13.41 1.48
C THR A 226 11.48 14.15 0.84
N PRO A 227 12.58 13.47 0.43
CA PRO A 227 13.80 14.14 -0.07
C PRO A 227 13.57 14.90 -1.37
N PHE A 228 12.56 14.55 -2.14
CA PHE A 228 12.29 15.10 -3.46
C PHE A 228 11.05 15.98 -3.51
N ASP A 229 10.51 16.40 -2.35
CA ASP A 229 9.34 17.29 -2.29
C ASP A 229 9.65 18.62 -2.96
N ARG A 230 8.84 19.01 -3.95
CA ARG A 230 8.98 20.23 -4.74
C ARG A 230 7.61 20.86 -4.96
N GLU A 231 7.57 22.12 -5.35
CA GLU A 231 6.31 22.85 -5.57
C GLU A 231 5.47 22.28 -6.71
N SER A 232 6.10 21.63 -7.69
CA SER A 232 5.41 21.05 -8.84
C SER A 232 5.86 19.61 -9.13
N SER A 233 4.92 18.76 -9.61
CA SER A 233 5.24 17.38 -9.98
C SER A 233 6.37 17.26 -11.04
N PRO A 234 6.50 18.13 -12.06
CA PRO A 234 7.63 18.05 -12.97
C PRO A 234 8.98 18.35 -12.32
N GLU A 235 9.01 19.21 -11.30
CA GLU A 235 10.23 19.50 -10.53
C GLU A 235 10.59 18.36 -9.60
N GLU A 236 9.60 17.78 -8.94
CA GLU A 236 9.77 16.56 -8.12
C GLU A 236 10.35 15.40 -8.97
N VAL A 237 9.82 15.16 -10.16
CA VAL A 237 10.35 14.13 -11.06
C VAL A 237 11.78 14.45 -11.48
N ARG A 238 12.13 15.71 -11.78
CA ARG A 238 13.52 16.10 -12.10
C ARG A 238 14.46 15.85 -10.92
N ALA A 239 14.05 16.21 -9.71
CA ALA A 239 14.81 15.96 -8.50
C ALA A 239 15.05 14.44 -8.27
N ILE A 240 14.04 13.61 -8.48
CA ILE A 240 14.18 12.15 -8.42
C ILE A 240 15.18 11.63 -9.45
N LEU A 241 15.08 12.08 -10.71
CA LEU A 241 15.93 11.60 -11.81
C LEU A 241 17.42 11.95 -11.62
N SER A 242 17.72 13.00 -10.88
CA SER A 242 19.10 13.44 -10.56
C SER A 242 19.53 13.12 -9.13
N ALA A 243 18.66 12.53 -8.30
CA ALA A 243 18.85 12.40 -6.85
C ALA A 243 19.22 13.76 -6.21
N ASP A 244 18.51 14.82 -6.60
CA ASP A 244 18.69 16.17 -6.09
C ASP A 244 17.96 16.35 -4.75
N TYR A 245 18.67 16.09 -3.67
CA TYR A 245 18.24 16.28 -2.28
C TYR A 245 19.43 16.70 -1.42
N ASP A 246 19.15 17.22 -0.24
CA ASP A 246 20.16 17.61 0.74
C ASP A 246 19.74 17.15 2.16
N PHE A 247 20.58 17.47 3.15
CA PHE A 247 20.28 17.24 4.57
C PHE A 247 20.12 18.59 5.28
N GLU A 248 19.19 19.39 4.77
CA GLU A 248 18.83 20.70 5.29
C GLU A 248 17.34 20.74 5.70
N PRO A 249 16.92 21.63 6.61
CA PRO A 249 17.77 22.54 7.39
C PRO A 249 18.48 21.84 8.56
N GLU A 250 19.54 22.45 9.04
CA GLU A 250 20.35 21.97 10.18
C GLU A 250 19.50 21.66 11.43
N GLU A 251 18.39 22.38 11.61
CA GLU A 251 17.43 22.14 12.69
C GLU A 251 16.93 20.68 12.75
N TYR A 252 16.70 20.05 11.58
CA TYR A 252 16.23 18.67 11.48
C TYR A 252 17.36 17.67 11.30
N TRP A 253 18.44 18.05 10.63
CA TRP A 253 19.51 17.13 10.21
C TRP A 253 20.79 17.20 11.03
N GLY A 254 21.01 18.30 11.78
CA GLY A 254 22.25 18.49 12.53
C GLY A 254 22.49 17.50 13.65
N HIS A 255 21.44 16.85 14.13
CA HIS A 255 21.51 15.84 15.20
C HIS A 255 21.35 14.40 14.70
N ILE A 256 21.10 14.21 13.41
CA ILE A 256 20.99 12.87 12.80
C ILE A 256 22.39 12.29 12.57
N SER A 257 22.55 11.02 12.88
CA SER A 257 23.85 10.36 12.81
C SER A 257 24.46 10.36 11.39
N ALA A 258 25.78 10.33 11.32
CA ALA A 258 26.49 10.18 10.04
C ALA A 258 26.15 8.85 9.36
N ASN A 259 25.93 7.78 10.13
CA ASN A 259 25.54 6.47 9.60
C ASN A 259 24.15 6.49 8.94
N ALA A 260 23.20 7.28 9.49
CA ALA A 260 21.88 7.45 8.89
C ALA A 260 21.96 8.19 7.54
N LYS A 261 22.75 9.28 7.48
CA LYS A 261 22.95 10.04 6.24
C LYS A 261 23.66 9.20 5.17
N ASP A 262 24.72 8.48 5.54
CA ASP A 262 25.44 7.56 4.64
C ASP A 262 24.53 6.42 4.11
N PHE A 263 23.66 5.86 4.95
CA PHE A 263 22.67 4.87 4.51
C PHE A 263 21.72 5.43 3.46
N ILE A 264 21.22 6.65 3.66
CA ILE A 264 20.36 7.33 2.70
C ILE A 264 21.11 7.56 1.39
N GLU A 265 22.34 8.08 1.43
CA GLU A 265 23.18 8.31 0.25
C GLU A 265 23.45 7.04 -0.55
N GLN A 266 23.68 5.91 0.12
CA GLN A 266 23.94 4.63 -0.54
C GLN A 266 22.67 3.94 -1.07
N THR A 267 21.48 4.30 -0.57
CA THR A 267 20.20 3.78 -1.04
C THR A 267 19.57 4.67 -2.12
N LEU A 268 19.81 5.97 -2.12
CA LEU A 268 19.30 6.93 -3.12
C LEU A 268 20.31 7.17 -4.26
N VAL A 269 20.93 6.10 -4.74
CA VAL A 269 21.83 6.12 -5.91
C VAL A 269 21.00 5.96 -7.18
N VAL A 270 21.17 6.89 -8.15
CA VAL A 270 20.44 6.88 -9.44
C VAL A 270 20.70 5.60 -10.24
N ASP A 271 21.97 5.18 -10.33
CA ASP A 271 22.36 3.95 -11.01
C ASP A 271 21.95 2.72 -10.18
N PRO A 272 20.97 1.91 -10.61
CA PRO A 272 20.47 0.78 -9.84
C PRO A 272 21.52 -0.31 -9.58
N GLU A 273 22.57 -0.42 -10.43
CA GLU A 273 23.62 -1.41 -10.27
C GLU A 273 24.64 -1.01 -9.17
N LYS A 274 24.70 0.27 -8.81
CA LYS A 274 25.54 0.80 -7.74
C LYS A 274 24.81 0.96 -6.42
N ARG A 275 23.48 0.89 -6.45
CA ARG A 275 22.63 0.98 -5.27
C ARG A 275 22.81 -0.25 -4.38
N LEU A 276 22.75 -0.08 -3.07
CA LEU A 276 22.81 -1.21 -2.13
C LEU A 276 21.74 -2.26 -2.46
N THR A 277 22.06 -3.52 -2.19
CA THR A 277 21.07 -4.61 -2.10
C THR A 277 20.47 -4.68 -0.70
N ALA A 278 19.32 -5.33 -0.54
CA ALA A 278 18.70 -5.53 0.78
C ALA A 278 19.64 -6.25 1.79
N GLU A 279 20.48 -7.15 1.31
CA GLU A 279 21.46 -7.83 2.14
C GLU A 279 22.59 -6.88 2.60
N GLN A 280 23.06 -6.01 1.72
CA GLN A 280 24.05 -4.98 2.06
C GLN A 280 23.46 -3.94 3.01
N CYS A 281 22.19 -3.53 2.82
CA CYS A 281 21.49 -2.63 3.73
C CYS A 281 21.47 -3.19 5.17
N LEU A 282 21.15 -4.47 5.36
CA LEU A 282 21.14 -5.10 6.70
C LEU A 282 22.51 -5.19 7.37
N ARG A 283 23.59 -5.11 6.58
CA ARG A 283 24.98 -5.08 7.08
C ARG A 283 25.53 -3.67 7.23
N HIS A 284 24.79 -2.67 6.80
CA HIS A 284 25.20 -1.26 6.90
C HIS A 284 25.26 -0.83 8.38
N PRO A 285 26.26 -0.03 8.80
CA PRO A 285 26.41 0.40 10.20
C PRO A 285 25.11 0.97 10.79
N PHE A 286 24.36 1.77 10.04
CA PHE A 286 23.08 2.32 10.46
C PHE A 286 22.08 1.24 10.97
N LEU A 287 22.01 0.06 10.32
CA LEU A 287 21.10 -1.01 10.70
C LEU A 287 21.76 -2.10 11.56
N PHE A 288 23.11 -2.19 11.54
CA PHE A 288 23.84 -3.28 12.17
C PHE A 288 24.28 -2.97 13.60
N GLU A 289 24.60 -1.69 13.89
CA GLU A 289 25.08 -1.31 15.23
C GLU A 289 24.04 -1.61 16.30
N SER A 290 24.50 -2.23 17.40
CA SER A 290 23.67 -2.60 18.52
C SER A 290 23.21 -1.37 19.29
N GLU A 291 22.03 -1.44 19.88
CA GLU A 291 21.39 -0.42 20.72
C GLU A 291 22.30 0.17 21.83
N GLN A 292 23.41 -0.49 22.15
CA GLN A 292 24.33 -0.06 23.21
C GLN A 292 25.12 1.23 22.91
N ASN A 293 25.28 1.60 21.64
CA ASN A 293 26.03 2.80 21.24
C ASN A 293 25.15 4.04 21.02
N LEU A 294 23.83 3.91 21.06
CA LEU A 294 22.86 4.98 20.73
C LEU A 294 22.39 5.80 21.95
N PHE A 295 22.75 5.38 23.18
CA PHE A 295 22.10 5.89 24.41
C PHE A 295 22.58 7.25 24.92
N GLU A 296 23.58 7.93 24.35
CA GLU A 296 24.16 9.10 25.04
C GLU A 296 23.61 10.48 24.64
N SER A 297 22.83 10.66 23.57
CA SER A 297 22.15 11.95 23.29
C SER A 297 21.12 11.92 22.15
N GLU A 298 20.17 10.98 22.15
CA GLU A 298 19.16 10.97 21.10
C GLU A 298 18.18 12.14 21.27
N LYS A 299 18.08 12.98 20.25
CA LYS A 299 17.02 13.99 20.18
C LYS A 299 15.70 13.34 19.84
N ASN A 300 14.63 13.71 20.57
CA ASN A 300 13.27 13.28 20.23
C ASN A 300 12.85 13.92 18.90
N LEU A 301 12.65 13.09 17.87
CA LEU A 301 12.28 13.50 16.51
C LEU A 301 10.76 13.76 16.37
N LEU A 302 9.95 13.31 17.32
CA LEU A 302 8.49 13.37 17.22
C LEU A 302 7.92 14.77 17.00
N PRO A 303 8.43 15.85 17.66
CA PRO A 303 7.93 17.21 17.41
C PRO A 303 8.10 17.66 15.96
N SER A 304 9.29 17.42 15.37
CA SER A 304 9.61 17.78 13.99
C SER A 304 8.77 16.96 13.01
N LEU A 305 8.65 15.65 13.24
CA LEU A 305 7.79 14.76 12.47
C LEU A 305 6.31 15.22 12.47
N LYS A 306 5.74 15.51 13.63
CA LYS A 306 4.35 15.98 13.74
C LYS A 306 4.14 17.30 13.04
N SER A 307 5.06 18.24 13.17
CA SER A 307 5.01 19.55 12.49
C SER A 307 4.96 19.37 10.97
N ASN A 308 5.93 18.67 10.42
CA ASN A 308 6.06 18.48 8.97
C ASN A 308 4.91 17.64 8.38
N LEU A 309 4.45 16.59 9.09
CA LEU A 309 3.26 15.83 8.72
C LEU A 309 1.98 16.67 8.75
N SER A 310 1.84 17.61 9.68
CA SER A 310 0.67 18.48 9.76
C SER A 310 0.62 19.46 8.59
N ILE A 311 1.75 20.02 8.18
CA ILE A 311 1.89 20.89 7.01
C ILE A 311 1.49 20.12 5.74
N ARG A 312 2.01 18.89 5.57
CA ARG A 312 1.68 18.03 4.42
C ARG A 312 0.19 17.64 4.40
N ARG A 313 -0.41 17.31 5.54
CA ARG A 313 -1.85 16.99 5.63
C ARG A 313 -2.71 18.23 5.31
N GLN A 314 -2.30 19.43 5.70
CA GLN A 314 -3.00 20.67 5.37
C GLN A 314 -2.92 20.98 3.87
N SER A 315 -1.76 20.84 3.25
CA SER A 315 -1.62 21.03 1.78
C SER A 315 -2.42 20.01 0.98
N ILE A 316 -2.56 18.77 1.46
CA ILE A 316 -3.41 17.74 0.82
C ILE A 316 -4.91 18.02 1.06
N SER A 317 -5.27 18.63 2.19
CA SER A 317 -6.66 18.96 2.55
C SER A 317 -7.12 20.35 2.06
N ASP A 318 -6.25 21.12 1.41
CA ASP A 318 -6.65 22.36 0.75
C ASP A 318 -7.78 22.05 -0.24
N PRO A 319 -8.92 22.77 -0.15
CA PRO A 319 -10.05 22.56 -1.05
C PRO A 319 -9.67 22.60 -2.54
N ALA A 320 -8.69 23.44 -2.92
CA ALA A 320 -8.18 23.50 -4.29
C ALA A 320 -7.42 22.23 -4.68
N VAL A 321 -6.54 21.73 -3.84
CA VAL A 321 -5.77 20.48 -4.06
C VAL A 321 -6.71 19.27 -4.00
N THR A 322 -7.66 19.26 -3.07
CA THR A 322 -8.68 18.21 -2.96
C THR A 322 -9.60 18.21 -4.19
N TYR A 323 -9.94 19.39 -4.73
CA TYR A 323 -10.74 19.50 -5.94
C TYR A 323 -9.98 19.01 -7.17
N ILE A 324 -8.71 19.41 -7.35
CA ILE A 324 -7.84 18.92 -8.43
C ILE A 324 -7.63 17.41 -8.29
N LYS A 325 -7.36 16.91 -7.08
CA LYS A 325 -7.21 15.48 -6.82
C LYS A 325 -8.49 14.70 -7.15
N ARG A 326 -9.67 15.22 -6.82
CA ARG A 326 -10.97 14.63 -7.21
C ARG A 326 -11.20 14.66 -8.73
N LEU A 327 -10.77 15.70 -9.43
CA LEU A 327 -10.84 15.79 -10.89
C LEU A 327 -9.89 14.79 -11.56
N THR A 328 -8.67 14.61 -11.03
CA THR A 328 -7.68 13.67 -11.55
C THR A 328 -8.00 12.21 -11.20
N ASP A 329 -8.59 11.96 -10.04
CA ASP A 329 -9.00 10.61 -9.59
C ASP A 329 -10.28 10.10 -10.26
N GLY A 330 -10.86 10.87 -11.19
CA GLY A 330 -12.10 10.48 -11.88
C GLY A 330 -13.31 10.33 -10.96
N THR A 331 -13.24 10.85 -9.72
CA THR A 331 -14.32 10.74 -8.72
C THR A 331 -15.47 11.72 -8.94
N ILE A 332 -15.35 12.61 -9.96
CA ILE A 332 -16.44 13.50 -10.40
C ILE A 332 -16.98 12.99 -11.73
N MET A 333 -17.73 11.90 -11.68
CA MET A 333 -18.71 11.54 -12.72
C MET A 333 -20.14 11.51 -12.17
N ASP A 334 -20.38 12.06 -10.99
CA ASP A 334 -21.71 12.39 -10.50
C ASP A 334 -21.84 13.90 -10.29
N GLY A 335 -21.75 14.62 -11.40
CA GLY A 335 -22.31 15.96 -11.48
C GLY A 335 -23.81 15.87 -11.22
N LYS A 336 -24.24 16.15 -10.00
CA LYS A 336 -25.63 16.52 -9.75
C LYS A 336 -25.91 17.80 -10.54
N PHE A 337 -26.36 17.64 -11.75
CA PHE A 337 -27.24 18.65 -12.36
C PHE A 337 -28.51 18.64 -11.54
N THR A 338 -28.76 19.72 -10.83
CA THR A 338 -30.06 20.05 -10.31
C THR A 338 -30.96 20.34 -11.51
N GLU A 339 -31.65 19.36 -12.01
CA GLU A 339 -32.79 19.54 -12.87
C GLU A 339 -34.02 19.79 -12.01
N SER A 340 -34.63 20.89 -12.27
CA SER A 340 -36.01 21.25 -11.85
C SER A 340 -36.99 20.19 -12.34
N PRO A 341 -38.10 19.96 -11.62
CA PRO A 341 -39.00 18.87 -11.93
C PRO A 341 -40.00 19.26 -13.03
N GLU A 342 -39.90 18.64 -14.19
CA GLU A 342 -41.05 18.56 -15.11
C GLU A 342 -41.18 17.16 -15.69
N THR A 343 -42.21 16.51 -15.20
CA THR A 343 -43.08 15.50 -15.78
C THR A 343 -42.65 14.78 -17.06
N LEU A 344 -42.55 13.44 -16.97
CA LEU A 344 -43.24 12.54 -17.92
C LEU A 344 -43.40 11.13 -17.30
N LYS A 345 -44.66 10.73 -17.18
CA LYS A 345 -45.13 9.40 -16.81
C LYS A 345 -44.98 8.45 -18.00
N SER A 346 -44.53 7.24 -17.76
CA SER A 346 -45.17 5.98 -18.20
C SER A 346 -44.20 4.77 -18.03
N PRO A 347 -44.68 3.51 -18.16
CA PRO A 347 -44.65 2.58 -17.04
C PRO A 347 -43.74 1.34 -17.27
N GLY A 348 -43.29 0.73 -16.17
CA GLY A 348 -43.15 -0.73 -16.05
C GLY A 348 -41.98 -1.38 -16.74
N SER A 349 -40.90 -1.62 -15.98
CA SER A 349 -40.26 -2.93 -15.89
C SER A 349 -39.35 -2.97 -14.65
N SER A 350 -39.82 -3.71 -13.68
CA SER A 350 -39.09 -4.11 -12.48
C SER A 350 -37.96 -5.06 -12.85
N GLY A 351 -36.71 -4.68 -12.55
CA GLY A 351 -35.55 -5.52 -12.72
C GLY A 351 -34.33 -4.81 -12.14
N GLY A 352 -34.25 -4.71 -10.81
CA GLY A 352 -33.02 -4.35 -10.14
C GLY A 352 -31.95 -5.43 -10.37
N PRO A 353 -30.65 -5.08 -10.44
CA PRO A 353 -29.62 -6.08 -10.61
C PRO A 353 -29.62 -7.03 -9.40
N MET A 354 -29.88 -8.29 -9.67
CA MET A 354 -29.80 -9.38 -8.71
C MET A 354 -28.31 -9.58 -8.40
N GLU A 355 -27.85 -9.11 -7.24
CA GLU A 355 -26.55 -9.53 -6.72
C GLU A 355 -26.63 -11.04 -6.44
N LEU A 356 -26.09 -11.83 -7.34
CA LEU A 356 -25.90 -13.26 -7.11
C LEU A 356 -24.89 -13.46 -5.98
N PRO A 357 -25.11 -14.41 -5.07
CA PRO A 357 -24.12 -14.76 -4.06
C PRO A 357 -22.83 -15.23 -4.72
N PHE A 358 -21.71 -14.86 -4.13
CA PHE A 358 -20.37 -15.18 -4.62
C PHE A 358 -20.19 -16.69 -4.79
N LEU A 359 -19.86 -17.12 -5.99
CA LEU A 359 -19.54 -18.50 -6.32
C LEU A 359 -18.08 -18.56 -6.72
N VAL A 360 -17.35 -19.55 -6.20
CA VAL A 360 -15.94 -19.81 -6.48
C VAL A 360 -15.88 -20.96 -7.49
N GLY A 361 -15.33 -20.70 -8.64
CA GLY A 361 -14.99 -21.71 -9.65
C GLY A 361 -13.49 -21.92 -9.77
#